data_65ad456619435127f2e1a5a0ca07b0f0
#
_entry.id   65ad456619435127f2e1a5a0ca07b0f0
#
_cell.length_a   1.000
_cell.length_b   1.000
_cell.length_c   1.000
_cell.angle_alpha   90.00
_cell.angle_beta   90.00
_cell.angle_gamma   90.00
#
_symmetry.space_group_name_H-M   'P 1'
#
loop_
_entity.id
_entity.type
_entity.pdbx_description
1 polymer ?
#
loop_
_entity_poly.entity_id
_entity_poly.type
_entity_poly.pdbx_seq_one_letter_code
_entity_poly.pdbx_strand_id
1 'polypeptide(L)'
;MTTTINPEAAITRARRALAQSDLGRLDYVRALRSAAEAGLPQREIARALHVTQPAVSQTLAKAKGVAEIPEGFSGASPYEIAERYAAGEIDRAEMIRQLSAWPYAKAPDHSEQLSKEWKAILPPDRPGTFEEVGEAFDRGLIDAEAYDLILEASEDAEDTPEA
;
A
#
# COMPACT_ATOMS: atom_id res chain seq x y z
N MET A 1 15.45 -9.15 37.55
CA MET A 1 15.13 -7.83 36.94
C MET A 1 13.87 -7.98 36.11
N THR A 2 12.78 -7.41 36.57
CA THR A 2 11.51 -7.46 35.82
C THR A 2 11.59 -6.37 34.73
N THR A 3 11.82 -6.78 33.49
CA THR A 3 11.76 -5.85 32.36
C THR A 3 10.31 -5.41 32.22
N THR A 4 10.00 -4.19 32.64
CA THR A 4 8.68 -3.59 32.42
C THR A 4 8.47 -3.45 30.92
N ILE A 5 7.65 -4.31 30.35
CA ILE A 5 7.29 -4.23 28.93
C ILE A 5 6.36 -3.03 28.81
N ASN A 6 6.81 -2.00 28.04
CA ASN A 6 5.94 -0.89 27.66
C ASN A 6 4.91 -1.40 26.64
N PRO A 7 3.61 -1.41 26.97
CA PRO A 7 2.59 -1.96 26.08
C PRO A 7 2.47 -1.18 24.76
N GLU A 8 2.67 0.13 24.76
CA GLU A 8 2.64 0.95 23.54
C GLU A 8 3.79 0.59 22.59
N ALA A 9 4.99 0.38 23.14
CA ALA A 9 6.13 -0.06 22.35
C ALA A 9 5.92 -1.49 21.79
N ALA A 10 5.21 -2.35 22.54
CA ALA A 10 4.86 -3.68 22.06
C ALA A 10 3.86 -3.62 20.89
N ILE A 11 2.83 -2.77 20.96
CA ILE A 11 1.86 -2.56 19.88
C ILE A 11 2.54 -1.96 18.66
N THR A 12 3.43 -0.98 18.82
CA THR A 12 4.19 -0.40 17.71
C THR A 12 5.04 -1.46 16.98
N ARG A 13 5.71 -2.34 17.74
CA ARG A 13 6.46 -3.47 17.15
C ARG A 13 5.56 -4.47 16.43
N ALA A 14 4.39 -4.77 16.98
CA ALA A 14 3.43 -5.67 16.36
C ALA A 14 2.89 -5.09 15.05
N ARG A 15 2.55 -3.80 15.03
CA ARG A 15 2.12 -3.08 13.82
C ARG A 15 3.19 -3.13 12.74
N ARG A 16 4.45 -2.84 13.11
CA ARG A 16 5.58 -2.94 12.19
C ARG A 16 5.74 -4.34 11.61
N ALA A 17 5.68 -5.38 12.45
CA ALA A 17 5.81 -6.76 12.00
C ALA A 17 4.66 -7.18 11.07
N LEU A 18 3.44 -6.71 11.33
CA LEU A 18 2.30 -6.95 10.47
C LEU A 18 2.49 -6.30 9.10
N ALA A 19 2.86 -5.02 9.06
CA ALA A 19 3.16 -4.31 7.81
C ALA A 19 4.27 -5.01 7.02
N GLN A 20 5.36 -5.43 7.67
CA GLN A 20 6.45 -6.19 7.03
C GLN A 20 5.96 -7.52 6.45
N SER A 21 5.04 -8.21 7.11
CA SER A 21 4.47 -9.46 6.62
C SER A 21 3.61 -9.26 5.38
N ASP A 22 2.78 -8.22 5.36
CA ASP A 22 1.88 -7.93 4.25
C ASP A 22 2.67 -7.45 3.02
N LEU A 23 3.62 -6.55 3.22
CA LEU A 23 4.54 -6.10 2.17
C LEU A 23 5.41 -7.23 1.63
N GLY A 24 5.91 -8.10 2.50
CA GLY A 24 6.70 -9.26 2.09
C GLY A 24 5.95 -10.18 1.13
N ARG A 25 4.64 -10.32 1.28
CA ARG A 25 3.81 -11.07 0.32
C ARG A 25 3.72 -10.39 -1.03
N LEU A 26 3.52 -9.07 -1.06
CA LEU A 26 3.46 -8.29 -2.30
C LEU A 26 4.80 -8.32 -3.03
N ASP A 27 5.88 -8.10 -2.31
CA ASP A 27 7.24 -8.10 -2.86
C ASP A 27 7.63 -9.49 -3.39
N TYR A 28 7.24 -10.55 -2.68
CA TYR A 28 7.42 -11.92 -3.16
C TYR A 28 6.72 -12.17 -4.49
N VAL A 29 5.45 -11.75 -4.61
CA VAL A 29 4.67 -11.91 -5.84
C VAL A 29 5.28 -11.11 -6.99
N ARG A 30 5.70 -9.87 -6.76
CA ARG A 30 6.36 -9.01 -7.76
C ARG A 30 7.69 -9.60 -8.20
N ALA A 31 8.49 -10.09 -7.25
CA ALA A 31 9.78 -10.73 -7.56
C ALA A 31 9.63 -12.00 -8.40
N LEU A 32 8.64 -12.83 -8.09
CA LEU A 32 8.34 -14.02 -8.92
C LEU A 32 7.93 -13.64 -10.33
N ARG A 33 7.08 -12.61 -10.47
CA ARG A 33 6.67 -12.10 -11.78
C ARG A 33 7.88 -11.63 -12.58
N SER A 34 8.73 -10.79 -11.98
CA SER A 34 9.95 -10.30 -12.61
C SER A 34 10.89 -11.43 -13.05
N ALA A 35 11.04 -12.47 -12.24
CA ALA A 35 11.86 -13.63 -12.59
C ALA A 35 11.28 -14.40 -13.79
N ALA A 36 9.95 -14.58 -13.83
CA ALA A 36 9.28 -15.25 -14.94
C ALA A 36 9.34 -14.43 -16.23
N GLU A 37 9.17 -13.11 -16.15
CA GLU A 37 9.28 -12.17 -17.29
C GLU A 37 10.71 -12.10 -17.83
N ALA A 38 11.72 -12.26 -16.96
CA ALA A 38 13.12 -12.40 -17.36
C ALA A 38 13.43 -13.75 -18.04
N GLY A 39 12.42 -14.62 -18.20
CA GLY A 39 12.53 -15.90 -18.91
C GLY A 39 12.97 -17.08 -18.02
N LEU A 40 12.98 -16.92 -16.69
CA LEU A 40 13.33 -18.03 -15.79
C LEU A 40 12.18 -19.05 -15.75
N PRO A 41 12.42 -20.35 -16.08
CA PRO A 41 11.38 -21.37 -16.04
C PRO A 41 10.83 -21.56 -14.62
N GLN A 42 9.52 -21.74 -14.48
CA GLN A 42 8.86 -21.94 -13.17
C GLN A 42 9.48 -23.08 -12.37
N ARG A 43 9.97 -24.14 -13.03
CA ARG A 43 10.64 -25.27 -12.37
C ARG A 43 11.96 -24.83 -11.71
N GLU A 44 12.71 -23.93 -12.34
CA GLU A 44 13.95 -23.40 -11.79
C GLU A 44 13.69 -22.46 -10.64
N ILE A 45 12.68 -21.58 -10.76
CA ILE A 45 12.22 -20.73 -9.67
C ILE A 45 11.82 -21.58 -8.46
N ALA A 46 11.01 -22.62 -8.66
CA ALA A 46 10.57 -23.51 -7.62
C ALA A 46 11.75 -24.21 -6.90
N ARG A 47 12.73 -24.67 -7.68
CA ARG A 47 13.95 -25.29 -7.14
C ARG A 47 14.77 -24.30 -6.31
N ALA A 48 14.98 -23.09 -6.82
CA ALA A 48 15.78 -22.06 -6.15
C ALA A 48 15.15 -21.60 -4.82
N LEU A 49 13.82 -21.57 -4.75
CA LEU A 49 13.07 -21.13 -3.57
C LEU A 49 12.66 -22.28 -2.63
N HIS A 50 13.01 -23.52 -2.96
CA HIS A 50 12.61 -24.71 -2.22
C HIS A 50 11.08 -24.83 -2.03
N VAL A 51 10.32 -24.45 -3.07
CA VAL A 51 8.86 -24.59 -3.11
C VAL A 51 8.46 -25.52 -4.26
N THR A 52 7.17 -25.87 -4.36
CA THR A 52 6.67 -26.69 -5.47
C THR A 52 6.39 -25.85 -6.69
N GLN A 53 6.52 -26.43 -7.90
CA GLN A 53 6.18 -25.73 -9.14
C GLN A 53 4.68 -25.31 -9.19
N PRO A 54 3.71 -26.11 -8.74
CA PRO A 54 2.33 -25.65 -8.62
C PRO A 54 2.16 -24.40 -7.73
N ALA A 55 2.93 -24.28 -6.62
CA ALA A 55 2.90 -23.09 -5.79
C ALA A 55 3.38 -21.84 -6.53
N VAL A 56 4.45 -21.96 -7.31
CA VAL A 56 4.93 -20.87 -8.19
C VAL A 56 3.87 -20.51 -9.23
N SER A 57 3.26 -21.49 -9.89
CA SER A 57 2.21 -21.26 -10.89
C SER A 57 1.00 -20.53 -10.30
N GLN A 58 0.53 -20.93 -9.11
CA GLN A 58 -0.58 -20.29 -8.43
C GLN A 58 -0.24 -18.85 -8.01
N THR A 59 0.98 -18.61 -7.52
CA THR A 59 1.43 -17.26 -7.16
C THR A 59 1.51 -16.36 -8.38
N LEU A 60 2.05 -16.85 -9.50
CA LEU A 60 2.09 -16.09 -10.76
C LEU A 60 0.70 -15.79 -11.31
N ALA A 61 -0.27 -16.69 -11.14
CA ALA A 61 -1.65 -16.42 -11.52
C ALA A 61 -2.25 -15.26 -10.72
N LYS A 62 -1.96 -15.18 -9.40
CA LYS A 62 -2.38 -14.07 -8.54
C LYS A 62 -1.61 -12.79 -8.86
N ALA A 63 -0.38 -12.89 -9.33
CA ALA A 63 0.46 -11.73 -9.66
C ALA A 63 -0.14 -10.81 -10.72
N LYS A 64 -1.03 -11.33 -11.58
CA LYS A 64 -1.74 -10.52 -12.59
C LYS A 64 -2.61 -9.41 -11.99
N GLY A 65 -3.09 -9.59 -10.76
CA GLY A 65 -3.88 -8.58 -10.04
C GLY A 65 -3.06 -7.64 -9.15
N VAL A 66 -1.75 -7.85 -9.05
CA VAL A 66 -0.87 -7.00 -8.23
C VAL A 66 -0.32 -5.87 -9.08
N ALA A 67 -0.62 -4.63 -8.68
CA ALA A 67 -0.16 -3.45 -9.39
C ALA A 67 1.37 -3.29 -9.31
N GLU A 68 1.95 -2.73 -10.38
CA GLU A 68 3.34 -2.28 -10.40
C GLU A 68 3.51 -1.02 -9.57
N ILE A 69 4.68 -0.87 -8.97
CA ILE A 69 5.04 0.35 -8.26
C ILE A 69 5.42 1.42 -9.29
N PRO A 70 4.73 2.58 -9.29
CA PRO A 70 5.08 3.66 -10.21
C PRO A 70 6.47 4.23 -9.93
N GLU A 71 7.13 4.75 -10.96
CA GLU A 71 8.43 5.39 -10.80
C GLU A 71 8.36 6.58 -9.82
N GLY A 72 9.31 6.66 -8.90
CA GLY A 72 9.37 7.69 -7.87
C GLY A 72 8.57 7.40 -6.60
N PHE A 73 7.90 6.27 -6.53
CA PHE A 73 7.15 5.82 -5.36
C PHE A 73 7.71 4.52 -4.78
N SER A 74 7.44 4.26 -3.52
CA SER A 74 7.84 3.04 -2.82
C SER A 74 6.71 2.00 -2.75
N GLY A 75 5.49 2.37 -3.10
CA GLY A 75 4.32 1.51 -3.13
C GLY A 75 3.45 1.74 -4.36
N ALA A 76 2.61 0.77 -4.69
CA ALA A 76 1.69 0.85 -5.81
C ALA A 76 0.37 1.55 -5.47
N SER A 77 0.18 1.93 -4.23
CA SER A 77 -0.97 2.70 -3.75
C SER A 77 -0.58 3.59 -2.56
N PRO A 78 -1.39 4.61 -2.22
CA PRO A 78 -1.19 5.43 -1.02
C PRO A 78 -1.12 4.60 0.25
N TYR A 79 -2.00 3.60 0.39
CA TYR A 79 -1.98 2.71 1.55
C TYR A 79 -0.68 1.90 1.64
N GLU A 80 -0.18 1.35 0.54
CA GLU A 80 1.09 0.62 0.51
C GLU A 80 2.27 1.51 0.90
N ILE A 81 2.29 2.79 0.47
CA ILE A 81 3.34 3.75 0.89
C ILE A 81 3.31 3.96 2.40
N ALA A 82 2.11 4.11 3.00
CA ALA A 82 1.96 4.20 4.44
C ALA A 82 2.41 2.92 5.17
N GLU A 83 2.15 1.74 4.61
CA GLU A 83 2.66 0.46 5.14
C GLU A 83 4.20 0.38 5.07
N ARG A 84 4.82 0.87 3.99
CA ARG A 84 6.29 0.95 3.86
C ARG A 84 6.91 1.81 4.97
N TYR A 85 6.27 2.91 5.29
CA TYR A 85 6.66 3.73 6.44
C TYR A 85 6.48 2.99 7.77
N ALA A 86 5.33 2.37 8.00
CA ALA A 86 5.06 1.60 9.21
C ALA A 86 6.02 0.40 9.37
N ALA A 87 6.42 -0.23 8.27
CA ALA A 87 7.42 -1.29 8.23
C ALA A 87 8.85 -0.78 8.52
N GLY A 88 9.07 0.53 8.40
CA GLY A 88 10.37 1.17 8.59
C GLY A 88 11.27 1.12 7.36
N GLU A 89 10.71 0.90 6.18
CA GLU A 89 11.44 0.87 4.91
C GLU A 89 11.72 2.27 4.36
N ILE A 90 10.83 3.23 4.63
CA ILE A 90 11.00 4.65 4.35
C ILE A 90 10.80 5.47 5.63
N ASP A 91 11.37 6.66 5.68
CA ASP A 91 11.19 7.56 6.81
C ASP A 91 9.92 8.42 6.66
N ARG A 92 9.57 9.17 7.72
CA ARG A 92 8.37 10.01 7.76
C ARG A 92 8.38 11.10 6.68
N ALA A 93 9.51 11.72 6.44
CA ALA A 93 9.63 12.79 5.46
C ALA A 93 9.41 12.26 4.03
N GLU A 94 9.96 11.10 3.72
CA GLU A 94 9.79 10.44 2.43
C GLU A 94 8.34 9.96 2.24
N MET A 95 7.69 9.43 3.27
CA MET A 95 6.28 9.05 3.23
C MET A 95 5.40 10.27 2.92
N ILE A 96 5.56 11.38 3.64
CA ILE A 96 4.80 12.61 3.41
C ILE A 96 5.07 13.12 1.98
N ARG A 97 6.32 13.17 1.54
CA ARG A 97 6.69 13.59 0.19
C ARG A 97 5.95 12.78 -0.87
N GLN A 98 5.96 11.46 -0.76
CA GLN A 98 5.33 10.57 -1.73
C GLN A 98 3.81 10.71 -1.73
N LEU A 99 3.19 10.72 -0.55
CA LEU A 99 1.73 10.85 -0.43
C LEU A 99 1.24 12.25 -0.85
N SER A 100 2.01 13.31 -0.63
CA SER A 100 1.69 14.65 -1.13
C SER A 100 1.83 14.78 -2.65
N ALA A 101 2.69 13.99 -3.27
CA ALA A 101 2.92 13.98 -4.72
C ALA A 101 2.11 12.90 -5.46
N TRP A 102 1.31 12.09 -4.74
CA TRP A 102 0.53 11.02 -5.37
C TRP A 102 -0.57 11.60 -6.28
N PRO A 103 -0.72 11.08 -7.51
CA PRO A 103 -1.79 11.51 -8.42
C PRO A 103 -3.12 10.86 -8.02
N TYR A 104 -3.79 11.43 -7.00
CA TYR A 104 -5.04 10.87 -6.50
C TYR A 104 -6.12 10.83 -7.59
N ALA A 105 -6.77 9.66 -7.72
CA ALA A 105 -7.93 9.55 -8.57
C ALA A 105 -9.08 10.38 -7.96
N LYS A 106 -9.73 11.24 -8.77
CA LYS A 106 -10.89 11.98 -8.31
C LYS A 106 -11.97 11.01 -7.86
N ALA A 107 -12.48 11.22 -6.65
CA ALA A 107 -13.69 10.53 -6.22
C ALA A 107 -14.80 10.85 -7.23
N PRO A 108 -15.59 9.84 -7.69
CA PRO A 108 -16.73 10.14 -8.53
C PRO A 108 -17.66 11.09 -7.77
N ASP A 109 -18.13 12.13 -8.46
CA ASP A 109 -19.10 13.04 -7.90
C ASP A 109 -20.40 12.28 -7.60
N HIS A 110 -20.58 11.92 -6.35
CA HIS A 110 -21.73 11.15 -5.86
C HIS A 110 -22.87 12.07 -5.37
N SER A 111 -22.81 13.37 -5.69
CA SER A 111 -23.75 14.35 -5.13
C SER A 111 -25.20 14.13 -5.54
N GLU A 112 -25.51 13.37 -6.60
CA GLU A 112 -26.87 13.28 -7.13
C GLU A 112 -27.54 11.89 -7.13
N GLN A 113 -26.87 10.78 -6.86
CA GLN A 113 -27.50 9.46 -7.16
C GLN A 113 -27.35 8.34 -6.13
N LEU A 114 -26.90 8.56 -4.92
CA LEU A 114 -26.73 7.43 -4.00
C LEU A 114 -27.77 7.44 -2.87
N SER A 115 -28.85 6.70 -3.09
CA SER A 115 -29.67 6.18 -1.98
C SER A 115 -28.81 5.29 -1.07
N LYS A 116 -29.15 5.22 0.22
CA LYS A 116 -28.43 4.43 1.24
C LYS A 116 -28.21 2.97 0.84
N GLU A 117 -28.99 2.43 -0.08
CA GLU A 117 -28.90 1.05 -0.56
C GLU A 117 -27.71 0.80 -1.48
N TRP A 118 -27.26 1.82 -2.22
CA TRP A 118 -26.09 1.68 -3.13
C TRP A 118 -24.74 1.69 -2.39
N LYS A 119 -24.67 2.29 -1.21
CA LYS A 119 -23.45 2.26 -0.39
C LYS A 119 -23.07 0.84 0.07
N ALA A 120 -24.03 -0.07 0.12
CA ALA A 120 -23.79 -1.47 0.49
C ALA A 120 -23.29 -2.34 -0.68
N ILE A 121 -23.36 -1.83 -1.92
CA ILE A 121 -23.05 -2.58 -3.15
C ILE A 121 -21.77 -2.07 -3.83
N LEU A 122 -21.27 -0.89 -3.45
CA LEU A 122 -20.02 -0.38 -3.99
C LEU A 122 -18.85 -1.23 -3.47
N PRO A 123 -17.97 -1.69 -4.38
CA PRO A 123 -16.73 -2.32 -3.93
C PRO A 123 -15.98 -1.33 -3.04
N PRO A 124 -15.36 -1.81 -1.95
CA PRO A 124 -14.56 -0.95 -1.11
C PRO A 124 -13.46 -0.31 -1.98
N ASP A 125 -13.35 0.97 -1.85
CA ASP A 125 -12.27 1.86 -2.23
C ASP A 125 -11.59 1.58 -3.56
N ARG A 126 -11.73 2.53 -4.49
CA ARG A 126 -10.93 2.52 -5.72
C ARG A 126 -9.47 2.73 -5.35
N PRO A 127 -8.56 1.84 -5.80
CA PRO A 127 -7.14 2.01 -5.54
C PRO A 127 -6.66 3.37 -6.07
N GLY A 128 -5.85 4.07 -5.27
CA GLY A 128 -5.25 5.34 -5.65
C GLY A 128 -6.07 6.58 -5.29
N THR A 129 -7.15 6.45 -4.51
CA THR A 129 -7.90 7.59 -3.97
C THR A 129 -7.33 8.07 -2.64
N PHE A 130 -7.68 9.29 -2.23
CA PHE A 130 -7.28 9.84 -0.93
C PHE A 130 -7.90 9.07 0.26
N GLU A 131 -8.95 8.31 0.03
CA GLU A 131 -9.56 7.43 1.04
C GLU A 131 -8.56 6.42 1.61
N GLU A 132 -7.59 5.97 0.81
CA GLU A 132 -6.52 5.09 1.29
C GLU A 132 -5.60 5.77 2.33
N VAL A 133 -5.41 7.08 2.26
CA VAL A 133 -4.68 7.85 3.29
C VAL A 133 -5.51 7.89 4.58
N GLY A 134 -6.83 8.07 4.46
CA GLY A 134 -7.78 7.99 5.57
C GLY A 134 -7.76 6.61 6.25
N GLU A 135 -7.76 5.54 5.46
CA GLU A 135 -7.65 4.17 5.98
C GLU A 135 -6.32 3.94 6.70
N ALA A 136 -5.22 4.43 6.16
CA ALA A 136 -3.90 4.35 6.81
C ALA A 136 -3.88 5.09 8.15
N PHE A 137 -4.54 6.25 8.24
CA PHE A 137 -4.70 6.99 9.48
C PHE A 137 -5.56 6.21 10.50
N ASP A 138 -6.72 5.70 10.10
CA ASP A 138 -7.63 4.94 10.96
C ASP A 138 -6.96 3.68 11.52
N ARG A 139 -6.09 3.05 10.75
CA ARG A 139 -5.30 1.90 11.19
C ARG A 139 -4.03 2.28 11.98
N GLY A 140 -3.77 3.57 12.16
CA GLY A 140 -2.63 4.08 12.92
C GLY A 140 -1.28 3.85 12.24
N LEU A 141 -1.23 3.75 10.92
CA LEU A 141 0.01 3.69 10.15
C LEU A 141 0.67 5.06 10.04
N ILE A 142 -0.12 6.13 10.02
CA ILE A 142 0.30 7.53 10.01
C ILE A 142 -0.35 8.29 11.16
N ASP A 143 0.28 9.37 11.61
CA ASP A 143 -0.26 10.26 12.65
C ASP A 143 -1.11 11.39 12.07
N ALA A 144 -1.87 12.09 12.94
CA ALA A 144 -2.77 13.17 12.52
C ALA A 144 -2.04 14.33 11.84
N GLU A 145 -0.85 14.69 12.32
CA GLU A 145 -0.06 15.77 11.72
C GLU A 145 0.37 15.41 10.30
N ALA A 146 0.80 14.16 10.06
CA ALA A 146 1.13 13.69 8.71
C ALA A 146 -0.10 13.69 7.79
N TYR A 147 -1.24 13.24 8.31
CA TYR A 147 -2.50 13.25 7.57
C TYR A 147 -2.88 14.67 7.13
N ASP A 148 -2.83 15.65 8.06
CA ASP A 148 -3.17 17.04 7.76
C ASP A 148 -2.23 17.65 6.71
N LEU A 149 -0.92 17.40 6.79
CA LEU A 149 0.07 17.86 5.81
C LEU A 149 -0.18 17.28 4.40
N ILE A 150 -0.54 16.00 4.33
CA ILE A 150 -0.83 15.34 3.05
C ILE A 150 -2.13 15.85 2.46
N LEU A 151 -3.16 16.08 3.29
CA LEU A 151 -4.44 16.63 2.88
C LEU A 151 -4.28 18.03 2.28
N GLU A 152 -3.61 18.94 3.00
CA GLU A 152 -3.33 20.30 2.54
C GLU A 152 -2.60 20.30 1.18
N ALA A 153 -1.57 19.46 1.03
CA ALA A 153 -0.83 19.36 -0.21
C ALA A 153 -1.67 18.79 -1.37
N SER A 154 -2.62 17.89 -1.09
CA SER A 154 -3.50 17.33 -2.12
C SER A 154 -4.55 18.33 -2.60
N GLU A 155 -5.06 19.19 -1.71
CA GLU A 155 -6.00 20.27 -2.04
C GLU A 155 -5.33 21.35 -2.88
N ASP A 156 -4.10 21.75 -2.54
CA ASP A 156 -3.31 22.72 -3.30
C ASP A 156 -3.00 22.23 -4.72
N ALA A 157 -2.82 20.93 -4.92
CA ALA A 157 -2.59 20.33 -6.21
C ALA A 157 -3.85 20.34 -7.11
N GLU A 158 -5.04 20.25 -6.54
CA GLU A 158 -6.31 20.31 -7.27
C GLU A 158 -6.65 21.76 -7.71
N ASP A 159 -6.24 22.78 -6.94
CA ASP A 159 -6.50 24.19 -7.23
C ASP A 159 -5.54 24.81 -8.27
N THR A 160 -4.53 24.07 -8.71
CA THR A 160 -3.61 24.55 -9.76
C THR A 160 -4.24 24.27 -11.13
N PRO A 161 -4.74 25.28 -11.87
CA PRO A 161 -5.30 25.08 -13.21
C PRO A 161 -4.20 24.58 -14.14
N GLU A 162 -4.51 23.52 -14.87
CA GLU A 162 -3.66 23.06 -15.99
C GLU A 162 -3.43 24.25 -16.95
N ALA A 163 -2.16 24.62 -17.06
CA ALA A 163 -1.73 25.67 -18.01
C ALA A 163 -1.57 25.10 -19.43
#